data_78b280b6af9ae453e0b10a5ee6870950
#
_entry.id   78b280b6af9ae453e0b10a5ee6870950
#
_cell.length_a   1.000
_cell.length_b   1.000
_cell.length_c   1.000
_cell.angle_alpha   90.00
_cell.angle_beta   90.00
_cell.angle_gamma   90.00
#
_symmetry.space_group_name_H-M   'P 1'
#
loop_
_entity.id
_entity.type
_entity.pdbx_description
1 polymer ?
#
loop_
_entity_poly.entity_id
_entity_poly.type
_entity_poly.pdbx_seq_one_letter_code
_entity_poly.pdbx_strand_id
1 'polypeptide(L)'
;MTPANPFTAALDWQRQSLEAMTEATDQASVAPERIETMQSVEVGETPSDVVYEENKLQLLHYDAEAAGIDVPEEDKEEIPILIIYALINRPYILDLQKERSVVRRLLEAGHDVYLIDWNEPSRLDQHLTLDDYVNRYIENCVDEVCERSGQDAINILGYCMGGTMSVIYTALNPEKVNALGLMAAGLCFDHTGGVLEEWGSDEYYDPEDVTETFGNVPSEMLDVGFALMDPVDNYVSKYIRLAENIENEGFVRNFGRMEQWLSDGVDVAGEAYVEFLEKIYQDNDLYNNRLEIGGEQIDLADIDMPMLQLMGEYDHLIPPEASKPFNEVVGSEDVTTMEFSTGHIGLSVSSSTHENLWPDVCDWYKERNRQAEAAADESEEAVPIDVESPADDATESDDEAAADESEDAPDVASVDGIGPTYADRLREAGIETVDDLATHDAAELAEIAETTESRVQDWLDQL
;
A
#
# COMPACT_ATOMS: atom_id res chain seq x y z
N MET A 1 52.51 18.97 -29.60
CA MET A 1 52.51 18.17 -28.37
C MET A 1 53.96 18.11 -27.89
N THR A 2 54.24 18.81 -26.81
CA THR A 2 55.55 18.74 -26.14
C THR A 2 55.65 17.36 -25.48
N PRO A 3 56.75 16.60 -25.69
CA PRO A 3 56.89 15.30 -25.03
C PRO A 3 56.94 15.51 -23.52
N ALA A 4 56.09 14.76 -22.79
CA ALA A 4 56.04 14.76 -21.34
C ALA A 4 57.45 14.40 -20.82
N ASN A 5 58.02 15.23 -19.96
CA ASN A 5 59.31 14.99 -19.35
C ASN A 5 59.21 13.70 -18.49
N PRO A 6 60.01 12.65 -18.79
CA PRO A 6 59.92 11.37 -18.07
C PRO A 6 60.23 11.51 -16.58
N PHE A 7 60.92 12.57 -16.16
CA PHE A 7 61.20 12.86 -14.76
C PHE A 7 59.96 13.38 -14.01
N THR A 8 59.15 14.22 -14.65
CA THR A 8 57.90 14.69 -14.07
C THR A 8 56.87 13.56 -14.00
N ALA A 9 56.79 12.70 -15.03
CA ALA A 9 55.92 11.53 -15.02
C ALA A 9 56.29 10.53 -13.90
N ALA A 10 57.58 10.31 -13.62
CA ALA A 10 58.02 9.45 -12.51
C ALA A 10 57.71 10.04 -11.13
N LEU A 11 57.85 11.36 -10.97
CA LEU A 11 57.50 12.06 -9.74
C LEU A 11 55.94 12.05 -9.50
N ASP A 12 55.18 12.23 -10.56
CA ASP A 12 53.72 12.16 -10.48
C ASP A 12 53.25 10.74 -10.14
N TRP A 13 53.85 9.71 -10.72
CA TRP A 13 53.56 8.32 -10.36
C TRP A 13 53.96 8.01 -8.91
N GLN A 14 55.11 8.52 -8.44
CA GLN A 14 55.55 8.31 -7.06
C GLN A 14 54.59 9.00 -6.06
N ARG A 15 54.15 10.22 -6.39
CA ARG A 15 53.17 10.95 -5.59
C ARG A 15 51.84 10.22 -5.53
N GLN A 16 51.28 9.79 -6.67
CA GLN A 16 50.04 9.01 -6.76
C GLN A 16 50.14 7.69 -5.97
N SER A 17 51.33 7.01 -6.04
CA SER A 17 51.53 5.79 -5.27
C SER A 17 51.59 6.03 -3.76
N LEU A 18 52.18 7.15 -3.32
CA LEU A 18 52.22 7.54 -1.90
C LEU A 18 50.81 7.97 -1.41
N GLU A 19 50.09 8.73 -2.23
CA GLU A 19 48.71 9.12 -1.94
C GLU A 19 47.83 7.86 -1.79
N ALA A 20 47.87 6.90 -2.72
CA ALA A 20 47.15 5.64 -2.65
C ALA A 20 47.54 4.77 -1.43
N MET A 21 48.82 4.74 -1.06
CA MET A 21 49.26 4.03 0.16
C MET A 21 48.76 4.70 1.44
N THR A 22 48.73 6.03 1.47
CA THR A 22 48.22 6.79 2.62
C THR A 22 46.71 6.54 2.75
N GLU A 23 45.96 6.67 1.67
CA GLU A 23 44.55 6.42 1.59
C GLU A 23 44.20 4.98 2.04
N ALA A 24 44.91 3.97 1.53
CA ALA A 24 44.74 2.58 1.96
C ALA A 24 45.02 2.35 3.47
N THR A 25 45.99 3.11 4.01
CA THR A 25 46.33 3.03 5.44
C THR A 25 45.25 3.70 6.29
N ASP A 26 44.72 4.84 5.87
CA ASP A 26 43.66 5.56 6.55
C ASP A 26 42.36 4.74 6.52
N GLN A 27 42.00 4.18 5.38
CA GLN A 27 40.83 3.26 5.24
C GLN A 27 40.99 2.04 6.15
N ALA A 28 42.16 1.41 6.19
CA ALA A 28 42.41 0.26 7.07
C ALA A 28 42.34 0.63 8.55
N SER A 29 42.64 1.85 8.92
CA SER A 29 42.60 2.32 10.31
C SER A 29 41.20 2.55 10.82
N VAL A 30 40.24 2.96 9.96
CA VAL A 30 38.84 3.23 10.33
C VAL A 30 37.92 2.00 10.14
N ALA A 31 38.36 1.01 9.35
CA ALA A 31 37.53 -0.15 8.98
C ALA A 31 36.93 -0.90 10.18
N PRO A 32 37.63 -1.16 11.31
CA PRO A 32 37.05 -1.83 12.46
C PRO A 32 35.88 -1.05 13.09
N GLU A 33 36.03 0.27 13.23
CA GLU A 33 34.98 1.15 13.76
C GLU A 33 33.78 1.21 12.79
N ARG A 34 34.03 1.23 11.50
CA ARG A 34 32.96 1.27 10.48
C ARG A 34 32.19 -0.05 10.38
N ILE A 35 32.83 -1.19 10.64
CA ILE A 35 32.14 -2.48 10.76
C ILE A 35 31.17 -2.47 11.97
N GLU A 36 31.62 -1.93 13.11
CA GLU A 36 30.75 -1.76 14.28
C GLU A 36 29.59 -0.81 13.98
N THR A 37 29.86 0.29 13.28
CA THR A 37 28.84 1.23 12.83
C THR A 37 27.79 0.56 11.95
N MET A 38 28.17 -0.26 10.97
CA MET A 38 27.25 -1.00 10.12
C MET A 38 26.36 -1.98 10.89
N GLN A 39 26.88 -2.60 11.95
CA GLN A 39 26.17 -3.58 12.76
C GLN A 39 25.27 -2.96 13.83
N SER A 40 25.39 -1.65 14.08
CA SER A 40 24.67 -0.91 15.11
C SER A 40 23.67 0.11 14.53
N VAL A 41 23.26 -0.06 13.28
CA VAL A 41 22.28 0.84 12.67
C VAL A 41 20.88 0.55 13.20
N GLU A 42 20.08 1.59 13.28
CA GLU A 42 18.66 1.52 13.63
C GLU A 42 17.84 1.80 12.36
N VAL A 43 16.69 1.14 12.24
CA VAL A 43 15.73 1.24 11.12
C VAL A 43 14.30 1.30 11.66
N GLY A 44 13.35 1.84 10.93
CA GLY A 44 11.96 1.92 11.37
C GLY A 44 11.79 2.75 12.64
N GLU A 45 12.49 3.90 12.72
CA GLU A 45 12.56 4.70 13.95
C GLU A 45 11.35 5.62 14.16
N THR A 46 10.45 5.77 13.17
CA THR A 46 9.27 6.59 13.33
C THR A 46 8.28 5.89 14.27
N PRO A 47 7.90 6.51 15.39
CA PRO A 47 7.00 5.90 16.36
C PRO A 47 5.66 5.51 15.73
N SER A 48 5.19 4.31 16.07
CA SER A 48 3.90 3.79 15.66
C SER A 48 3.28 2.93 16.74
N ASP A 49 1.96 2.85 16.72
CA ASP A 49 1.18 1.93 17.55
C ASP A 49 0.55 0.86 16.65
N VAL A 50 0.47 -0.38 17.15
CA VAL A 50 -0.31 -1.44 16.50
C VAL A 50 -1.78 -1.20 16.86
N VAL A 51 -2.59 -0.90 15.86
CA VAL A 51 -4.01 -0.55 16.07
C VAL A 51 -4.95 -1.69 15.71
N TYR A 52 -4.50 -2.64 14.90
CA TYR A 52 -5.22 -3.86 14.57
C TYR A 52 -4.24 -5.02 14.39
N GLU A 53 -4.64 -6.24 14.77
CA GLU A 53 -3.86 -7.47 14.60
C GLU A 53 -4.78 -8.60 14.16
N GLU A 54 -4.40 -9.30 13.10
CA GLU A 54 -5.07 -10.51 12.67
C GLU A 54 -4.04 -11.54 12.21
N ASN A 55 -4.07 -12.76 12.77
CA ASN A 55 -3.07 -13.80 12.54
C ASN A 55 -1.64 -13.29 12.77
N LYS A 56 -0.91 -12.95 11.72
CA LYS A 56 0.45 -12.37 11.77
C LYS A 56 0.46 -10.89 11.38
N LEU A 57 -0.53 -10.48 10.61
CA LEU A 57 -0.68 -9.11 10.17
C LEU A 57 -0.78 -8.15 11.36
N GLN A 58 -0.12 -7.00 11.24
CA GLN A 58 -0.27 -5.85 12.11
C GLN A 58 -0.54 -4.60 11.27
N LEU A 59 -1.55 -3.84 11.66
CA LEU A 59 -1.79 -2.51 11.14
C LEU A 59 -1.11 -1.50 12.05
N LEU A 60 -0.11 -0.81 11.52
CA LEU A 60 0.64 0.22 12.22
C LEU A 60 0.02 1.59 11.94
N HIS A 61 -0.20 2.38 12.99
CA HIS A 61 -0.57 3.79 12.90
C HIS A 61 0.59 4.64 13.38
N TYR A 62 1.08 5.55 12.56
CA TYR A 62 2.25 6.36 12.84
C TYR A 62 1.89 7.67 13.54
N ASP A 63 2.58 7.97 14.63
CA ASP A 63 2.34 9.16 15.45
C ASP A 63 3.31 10.29 15.09
N ALA A 64 2.78 11.32 14.42
CA ALA A 64 3.53 12.51 14.01
C ALA A 64 4.09 13.30 15.22
N GLU A 65 3.32 13.44 16.30
CA GLU A 65 3.76 14.17 17.50
C GLU A 65 4.89 13.44 18.22
N ALA A 66 4.77 12.11 18.40
CA ALA A 66 5.82 11.27 18.96
C ALA A 66 7.08 11.23 18.07
N ALA A 67 6.92 11.35 16.75
CA ALA A 67 8.01 11.49 15.78
C ALA A 67 8.69 12.87 15.81
N GLY A 68 8.16 13.82 16.61
CA GLY A 68 8.63 15.20 16.70
C GLY A 68 8.32 16.02 15.43
N ILE A 69 7.24 15.65 14.73
CA ILE A 69 6.71 16.36 13.57
C ILE A 69 5.55 17.24 14.06
N ASP A 70 5.67 18.53 13.89
CA ASP A 70 4.66 19.52 14.32
C ASP A 70 3.97 20.07 13.06
N VAL A 71 2.77 19.60 12.81
CA VAL A 71 1.92 20.04 11.68
C VAL A 71 0.81 20.93 12.24
N PRO A 72 0.67 22.19 11.74
CA PRO A 72 -0.47 23.03 12.11
C PRO A 72 -1.82 22.34 11.85
N GLU A 73 -2.81 22.58 12.68
CA GLU A 73 -4.12 21.92 12.53
C GLU A 73 -4.78 22.21 11.18
N GLU A 74 -4.56 23.43 10.65
CA GLU A 74 -5.04 23.82 9.33
C GLU A 74 -4.34 23.15 8.14
N ASP A 75 -3.22 22.45 8.38
CA ASP A 75 -2.44 21.72 7.36
C ASP A 75 -2.61 20.20 7.47
N LYS A 76 -3.38 19.72 8.46
CA LYS A 76 -3.69 18.29 8.61
C LYS A 76 -4.77 17.88 7.62
N GLU A 77 -4.58 16.73 7.03
CA GLU A 77 -5.51 16.10 6.10
C GLU A 77 -6.48 15.19 6.88
N GLU A 78 -7.76 15.25 6.57
CA GLU A 78 -8.78 14.42 7.23
C GLU A 78 -8.84 12.99 6.66
N ILE A 79 -8.57 12.83 5.35
CA ILE A 79 -8.56 11.53 4.68
C ILE A 79 -7.18 10.87 4.86
N PRO A 80 -7.09 9.74 5.59
CA PRO A 80 -5.83 9.07 5.88
C PRO A 80 -5.24 8.35 4.66
N ILE A 81 -3.97 7.95 4.78
CA ILE A 81 -3.29 7.11 3.79
C ILE A 81 -2.96 5.76 4.41
N LEU A 82 -3.46 4.68 3.79
CA LEU A 82 -3.06 3.31 4.08
C LEU A 82 -1.97 2.86 3.11
N ILE A 83 -0.81 2.50 3.64
CA ILE A 83 0.28 1.94 2.85
C ILE A 83 0.17 0.41 2.83
N ILE A 84 0.05 -0.15 1.62
CA ILE A 84 0.03 -1.60 1.39
C ILE A 84 1.37 -2.00 0.78
N TYR A 85 2.18 -2.69 1.59
CA TYR A 85 3.53 -3.12 1.24
C TYR A 85 3.51 -4.50 0.55
N ALA A 86 4.64 -4.88 -0.08
CA ALA A 86 4.83 -6.20 -0.66
C ALA A 86 4.80 -7.32 0.40
N LEU A 87 4.49 -8.56 -0.02
CA LEU A 87 4.52 -9.75 0.85
C LEU A 87 5.93 -10.24 1.16
N ILE A 88 6.95 -9.67 0.51
CA ILE A 88 8.36 -10.00 0.66
C ILE A 88 9.11 -8.88 1.39
N ASN A 89 10.14 -9.24 2.15
CA ASN A 89 10.95 -8.32 2.93
C ASN A 89 10.15 -7.53 4.00
N ARG A 90 10.82 -6.60 4.67
CA ARG A 90 10.23 -5.81 5.74
C ARG A 90 9.81 -4.42 5.29
N PRO A 91 8.64 -3.94 5.73
CA PRO A 91 8.10 -2.65 5.29
C PRO A 91 8.91 -1.44 5.80
N TYR A 92 9.84 -1.62 6.75
CA TYR A 92 10.67 -0.52 7.24
C TYR A 92 11.62 0.08 6.18
N ILE A 93 11.70 -0.49 4.98
CA ILE A 93 12.33 0.17 3.83
C ILE A 93 11.64 1.50 3.50
N LEU A 94 10.36 1.63 3.83
CA LEU A 94 9.58 2.87 3.71
C LEU A 94 9.83 3.84 4.88
N ASP A 95 10.58 3.42 5.90
CA ASP A 95 11.02 4.20 7.07
C ASP A 95 12.47 3.88 7.43
N LEU A 96 13.36 3.84 6.43
CA LEU A 96 14.72 3.34 6.59
C LEU A 96 15.56 4.19 7.55
N GLN A 97 15.41 5.50 7.49
CA GLN A 97 16.01 6.51 8.37
C GLN A 97 15.30 7.84 8.22
N LYS A 98 15.46 8.72 9.19
CA LYS A 98 14.74 9.99 9.30
C LYS A 98 14.70 10.82 8.00
N GLU A 99 15.81 10.92 7.27
CA GLU A 99 15.92 11.70 6.03
C GLU A 99 15.46 10.92 4.79
N ARG A 100 15.24 9.60 4.93
CA ARG A 100 14.86 8.68 3.85
C ARG A 100 13.71 7.79 4.34
N SER A 101 12.61 8.43 4.67
CA SER A 101 11.38 7.81 5.15
C SER A 101 10.20 8.37 4.38
N VAL A 102 9.52 7.49 3.64
CA VAL A 102 8.26 7.78 2.97
C VAL A 102 7.19 8.13 4.01
N VAL A 103 7.11 7.32 5.08
CA VAL A 103 6.20 7.56 6.20
C VAL A 103 6.35 8.99 6.74
N ARG A 104 7.58 9.41 7.02
CA ARG A 104 7.82 10.77 7.54
C ARG A 104 7.45 11.86 6.54
N ARG A 105 7.68 11.66 5.24
CA ARG A 105 7.28 12.64 4.22
C ARG A 105 5.77 12.86 4.21
N LEU A 106 5.01 11.79 4.32
CA LEU A 106 3.55 11.86 4.40
C LEU A 106 3.10 12.53 5.70
N LEU A 107 3.67 12.17 6.86
CA LEU A 107 3.38 12.81 8.14
C LEU A 107 3.78 14.30 8.15
N GLU A 108 4.96 14.66 7.62
CA GLU A 108 5.44 16.05 7.51
C GLU A 108 4.55 16.90 6.58
N ALA A 109 3.88 16.25 5.64
CA ALA A 109 2.88 16.89 4.79
C ALA A 109 1.49 17.01 5.44
N GLY A 110 1.25 16.40 6.60
CA GLY A 110 -0.01 16.49 7.34
C GLY A 110 -0.95 15.30 7.17
N HIS A 111 -0.56 14.28 6.42
CA HIS A 111 -1.38 13.08 6.28
C HIS A 111 -1.33 12.22 7.55
N ASP A 112 -2.46 11.61 7.90
CA ASP A 112 -2.54 10.52 8.86
C ASP A 112 -2.14 9.22 8.15
N VAL A 113 -1.19 8.45 8.73
CA VAL A 113 -0.49 7.37 8.00
C VAL A 113 -0.63 6.05 8.72
N TYR A 114 -1.16 5.07 7.99
CA TYR A 114 -1.25 3.67 8.37
C TYR A 114 -0.40 2.80 7.44
N LEU A 115 0.09 1.67 7.95
CA LEU A 115 0.88 0.73 7.15
C LEU A 115 0.59 -0.70 7.58
N ILE A 116 0.37 -1.59 6.61
CA ILE A 116 0.23 -3.02 6.84
C ILE A 116 1.61 -3.67 6.92
N ASP A 117 1.95 -4.23 8.09
CA ASP A 117 3.06 -5.17 8.25
C ASP A 117 2.51 -6.60 8.25
N TRP A 118 2.76 -7.33 7.18
CA TRP A 118 2.31 -8.71 7.03
C TRP A 118 2.94 -9.67 8.03
N ASN A 119 4.11 -9.33 8.52
CA ASN A 119 4.98 -10.21 9.31
C ASN A 119 5.27 -11.56 8.61
N GLU A 120 5.82 -12.51 9.32
CA GLU A 120 6.26 -13.77 8.76
C GLU A 120 5.17 -14.84 8.87
N PRO A 121 4.70 -15.41 7.73
CA PRO A 121 3.72 -16.48 7.75
C PRO A 121 4.30 -17.73 8.41
N SER A 122 3.52 -18.39 9.26
CA SER A 122 3.87 -19.69 9.81
C SER A 122 3.64 -20.80 8.77
N ARG A 123 4.10 -21.99 9.07
CA ARG A 123 3.83 -23.16 8.20
C ARG A 123 2.35 -23.49 8.03
N LEU A 124 1.50 -23.01 8.93
CA LEU A 124 0.05 -23.20 8.82
C LEU A 124 -0.58 -22.23 7.82
N ASP A 125 0.11 -21.15 7.52
CA ASP A 125 -0.34 -20.08 6.63
C ASP A 125 0.00 -20.35 5.15
N GLN A 126 0.62 -21.50 4.83
CA GLN A 126 0.94 -21.88 3.44
C GLN A 126 -0.26 -21.92 2.50
N HIS A 127 -1.48 -22.02 3.03
CA HIS A 127 -2.72 -22.08 2.28
C HIS A 127 -3.44 -20.72 2.16
N LEU A 128 -2.83 -19.63 2.66
CA LEU A 128 -3.34 -18.29 2.42
C LEU A 128 -3.24 -17.97 0.92
N THR A 129 -4.35 -17.55 0.36
CA THR A 129 -4.53 -17.20 -1.05
C THR A 129 -4.47 -15.69 -1.25
N LEU A 130 -4.47 -15.22 -2.50
CA LEU A 130 -4.66 -13.79 -2.79
C LEU A 130 -6.02 -13.29 -2.29
N ASP A 131 -7.04 -14.15 -2.28
CA ASP A 131 -8.35 -13.84 -1.70
C ASP A 131 -8.25 -13.52 -0.21
N ASP A 132 -7.52 -14.33 0.58
CA ASP A 132 -7.29 -14.05 2.00
C ASP A 132 -6.55 -12.72 2.21
N TYR A 133 -5.56 -12.40 1.37
CA TYR A 133 -4.82 -11.14 1.50
C TYR A 133 -5.64 -9.92 1.09
N VAL A 134 -6.44 -10.02 0.03
CA VAL A 134 -7.22 -8.90 -0.52
C VAL A 134 -8.56 -8.75 0.20
N ASN A 135 -9.43 -9.76 0.12
CA ASN A 135 -10.83 -9.68 0.59
C ASN A 135 -11.00 -9.85 2.10
N ARG A 136 -9.93 -10.21 2.81
CA ARG A 136 -9.98 -10.32 4.26
C ARG A 136 -9.00 -9.40 4.95
N TYR A 137 -7.70 -9.51 4.67
CA TYR A 137 -6.69 -8.76 5.42
C TYR A 137 -6.65 -7.28 5.05
N ILE A 138 -6.64 -6.95 3.73
CA ILE A 138 -6.68 -5.55 3.30
C ILE A 138 -8.04 -4.95 3.67
N GLU A 139 -9.14 -5.66 3.42
CA GLU A 139 -10.49 -5.20 3.75
C GLU A 139 -10.62 -4.86 5.23
N ASN A 140 -10.23 -5.77 6.14
CA ASN A 140 -10.30 -5.51 7.57
C ASN A 140 -9.39 -4.33 8.00
N CYS A 141 -8.25 -4.12 7.33
CA CYS A 141 -7.41 -2.96 7.61
C CYS A 141 -8.03 -1.65 7.11
N VAL A 142 -8.68 -1.66 5.95
CA VAL A 142 -9.39 -0.48 5.42
C VAL A 142 -10.56 -0.14 6.33
N ASP A 143 -11.35 -1.12 6.75
CA ASP A 143 -12.46 -0.93 7.68
C ASP A 143 -11.99 -0.31 9.01
N GLU A 144 -10.90 -0.81 9.60
CA GLU A 144 -10.32 -0.23 10.82
C GLU A 144 -9.85 1.21 10.60
N VAL A 145 -9.25 1.53 9.45
CA VAL A 145 -8.81 2.91 9.14
C VAL A 145 -10.01 3.82 8.94
N CYS A 146 -11.05 3.38 8.24
CA CYS A 146 -12.31 4.10 8.06
C CYS A 146 -12.99 4.38 9.42
N GLU A 147 -13.12 3.35 10.29
CA GLU A 147 -13.70 3.51 11.62
C GLU A 147 -12.94 4.53 12.47
N ARG A 148 -11.62 4.49 12.45
CA ARG A 148 -10.77 5.38 13.25
C ARG A 148 -10.74 6.80 12.76
N SER A 149 -10.75 7.02 11.46
CA SER A 149 -10.75 8.35 10.83
C SER A 149 -12.15 8.97 10.75
N GLY A 150 -13.18 8.14 10.77
CA GLY A 150 -14.56 8.57 10.50
C GLY A 150 -14.82 8.90 9.03
N GLN A 151 -13.98 8.40 8.13
CA GLN A 151 -14.10 8.59 6.68
C GLN A 151 -14.68 7.34 6.05
N ASP A 152 -15.58 7.49 5.08
CA ASP A 152 -16.16 6.37 4.31
C ASP A 152 -15.17 5.81 3.28
N ALA A 153 -14.22 6.62 2.81
CA ALA A 153 -13.19 6.25 1.85
C ALA A 153 -11.83 6.82 2.26
N ILE A 154 -10.76 6.07 1.97
CA ILE A 154 -9.38 6.42 2.34
C ILE A 154 -8.46 6.47 1.12
N ASN A 155 -7.29 7.07 1.27
CA ASN A 155 -6.24 6.99 0.26
C ASN A 155 -5.44 5.70 0.43
N ILE A 156 -5.06 5.07 -0.67
CA ILE A 156 -4.19 3.90 -0.67
C ILE A 156 -2.86 4.26 -1.37
N LEU A 157 -1.74 3.80 -0.79
CA LEU A 157 -0.43 3.79 -1.42
C LEU A 157 0.10 2.36 -1.47
N GLY A 158 0.00 1.71 -2.62
CA GLY A 158 0.50 0.35 -2.82
C GLY A 158 1.93 0.35 -3.36
N TYR A 159 2.82 -0.46 -2.77
CA TYR A 159 4.20 -0.60 -3.23
C TYR A 159 4.50 -2.00 -3.73
N CYS A 160 5.04 -2.13 -4.96
CA CYS A 160 5.44 -3.38 -5.60
C CYS A 160 4.25 -4.37 -5.65
N MET A 161 4.37 -5.59 -5.11
CA MET A 161 3.26 -6.55 -4.97
C MET A 161 2.07 -5.96 -4.22
N GLY A 162 2.32 -5.11 -3.20
CA GLY A 162 1.28 -4.38 -2.49
C GLY A 162 0.50 -3.45 -3.41
N GLY A 163 1.15 -2.86 -4.41
CA GLY A 163 0.47 -2.06 -5.44
C GLY A 163 -0.46 -2.91 -6.31
N THR A 164 -0.03 -4.10 -6.72
CA THR A 164 -0.88 -5.03 -7.48
C THR A 164 -2.09 -5.49 -6.66
N MET A 165 -1.88 -5.83 -5.37
CA MET A 165 -2.98 -6.18 -4.45
C MET A 165 -3.91 -4.98 -4.20
N SER A 166 -3.38 -3.75 -4.12
CA SER A 166 -4.18 -2.53 -3.99
C SER A 166 -5.10 -2.31 -5.21
N VAL A 167 -4.61 -2.58 -6.41
CA VAL A 167 -5.41 -2.52 -7.64
C VAL A 167 -6.56 -3.53 -7.58
N ILE A 168 -6.29 -4.77 -7.19
CA ILE A 168 -7.31 -5.82 -7.07
C ILE A 168 -8.36 -5.40 -6.02
N TYR A 169 -7.91 -4.95 -4.85
CA TYR A 169 -8.79 -4.47 -3.79
C TYR A 169 -9.67 -3.31 -4.24
N THR A 170 -9.07 -2.32 -4.89
CA THR A 170 -9.79 -1.11 -5.36
C THR A 170 -10.84 -1.43 -6.39
N ALA A 171 -10.58 -2.37 -7.31
CA ALA A 171 -11.57 -2.79 -8.30
C ALA A 171 -12.77 -3.53 -7.67
N LEU A 172 -12.57 -4.17 -6.51
CA LEU A 172 -13.64 -4.86 -5.77
C LEU A 172 -14.40 -3.92 -4.82
N ASN A 173 -13.77 -2.85 -4.34
CA ASN A 173 -14.31 -1.93 -3.34
C ASN A 173 -14.04 -0.46 -3.71
N PRO A 174 -14.47 0.00 -4.89
CA PRO A 174 -14.13 1.34 -5.39
C PRO A 174 -14.65 2.45 -4.47
N GLU A 175 -15.79 2.25 -3.79
CA GLU A 175 -16.41 3.21 -2.89
C GLU A 175 -15.60 3.49 -1.62
N LYS A 176 -14.68 2.59 -1.25
CA LYS A 176 -13.81 2.75 -0.06
C LYS A 176 -12.47 3.42 -0.38
N VAL A 177 -12.21 3.76 -1.64
CA VAL A 177 -10.92 4.32 -2.07
C VAL A 177 -11.10 5.71 -2.67
N ASN A 178 -10.63 6.73 -1.94
CA ASN A 178 -10.66 8.12 -2.40
C ASN A 178 -9.63 8.38 -3.51
N ALA A 179 -8.41 7.89 -3.34
CA ALA A 179 -7.34 8.03 -4.33
C ALA A 179 -6.35 6.87 -4.23
N LEU A 180 -5.93 6.32 -5.37
CA LEU A 180 -5.04 5.17 -5.48
C LEU A 180 -3.65 5.59 -5.96
N GLY A 181 -2.65 5.49 -5.10
CA GLY A 181 -1.24 5.65 -5.45
C GLY A 181 -0.57 4.30 -5.63
N LEU A 182 0.19 4.13 -6.71
CA LEU A 182 0.90 2.90 -7.05
C LEU A 182 2.38 3.21 -7.23
N MET A 183 3.23 2.62 -6.41
CA MET A 183 4.68 2.80 -6.47
C MET A 183 5.35 1.52 -6.94
N ALA A 184 6.01 1.57 -8.11
CA ALA A 184 6.71 0.43 -8.72
C ALA A 184 5.84 -0.85 -8.75
N ALA A 185 4.56 -0.73 -9.05
CA ALA A 185 3.62 -1.84 -9.13
C ALA A 185 3.69 -2.52 -10.50
N GLY A 186 3.83 -3.85 -10.50
CA GLY A 186 3.77 -4.65 -11.72
C GLY A 186 2.31 -4.97 -12.08
N LEU A 187 1.85 -4.41 -13.19
CA LEU A 187 0.44 -4.45 -13.58
C LEU A 187 0.20 -5.00 -14.99
N CYS A 188 1.25 -5.04 -15.82
CA CYS A 188 1.22 -5.53 -17.19
C CYS A 188 2.49 -6.33 -17.46
N PHE A 189 2.35 -7.59 -17.87
CA PHE A 189 3.45 -8.49 -18.16
C PHE A 189 3.28 -9.03 -19.59
N ASP A 190 3.60 -8.19 -20.58
CA ASP A 190 3.51 -8.54 -22.01
C ASP A 190 4.77 -8.05 -22.73
N HIS A 191 5.87 -8.79 -22.55
CA HIS A 191 7.18 -8.50 -23.12
C HIS A 191 7.75 -7.13 -22.73
N THR A 192 7.61 -6.78 -21.45
CA THR A 192 8.06 -5.50 -20.90
C THR A 192 9.58 -5.43 -20.74
N GLY A 193 10.25 -6.59 -20.75
CA GLY A 193 11.69 -6.71 -20.54
C GLY A 193 12.12 -6.61 -19.08
N GLY A 194 11.17 -6.65 -18.14
CA GLY A 194 11.45 -6.73 -16.72
C GLY A 194 12.06 -8.09 -16.34
N VAL A 195 13.06 -8.07 -15.46
CA VAL A 195 13.76 -9.31 -15.07
C VAL A 195 12.82 -10.26 -14.34
N LEU A 196 11.86 -9.75 -13.57
CA LEU A 196 10.87 -10.59 -12.90
C LEU A 196 9.94 -11.29 -13.89
N GLU A 197 9.54 -10.63 -14.98
CA GLU A 197 8.76 -11.25 -16.05
C GLU A 197 9.55 -12.34 -16.76
N GLU A 198 10.81 -12.07 -17.12
CA GLU A 198 11.66 -13.03 -17.82
C GLU A 198 11.94 -14.27 -16.97
N TRP A 199 12.25 -14.10 -15.68
CA TRP A 199 12.61 -15.19 -14.78
C TRP A 199 11.38 -15.95 -14.25
N GLY A 200 10.25 -15.27 -14.13
CA GLY A 200 8.97 -15.85 -13.71
C GLY A 200 8.18 -16.52 -14.84
N SER A 201 8.68 -16.45 -16.09
CA SER A 201 8.02 -17.04 -17.25
C SER A 201 7.77 -18.54 -17.10
N ASP A 202 6.60 -19.01 -17.52
CA ASP A 202 6.17 -20.42 -17.50
C ASP A 202 7.09 -21.37 -18.30
N GLU A 203 7.89 -20.82 -19.24
CA GLU A 203 8.91 -21.58 -19.97
C GLU A 203 10.04 -22.08 -19.05
N TYR A 204 10.36 -21.34 -17.97
CA TYR A 204 11.55 -21.58 -17.14
C TYR A 204 11.24 -21.82 -15.68
N TYR A 205 10.06 -21.44 -15.19
CA TYR A 205 9.74 -21.43 -13.79
C TYR A 205 8.32 -21.93 -13.51
N ASP A 206 8.23 -22.96 -12.66
CA ASP A 206 6.99 -23.51 -12.13
C ASP A 206 6.94 -23.21 -10.63
N PRO A 207 6.07 -22.29 -10.18
CA PRO A 207 5.99 -21.93 -8.77
C PRO A 207 5.47 -23.08 -7.88
N GLU A 208 4.66 -24.00 -8.42
CA GLU A 208 4.17 -25.16 -7.67
C GLU A 208 5.32 -26.08 -7.24
N ASP A 209 6.36 -26.30 -8.07
CA ASP A 209 7.53 -27.12 -7.73
C ASP A 209 8.22 -26.63 -6.43
N VAL A 210 8.23 -25.32 -6.19
CA VAL A 210 8.80 -24.70 -4.98
C VAL A 210 7.91 -24.95 -3.78
N THR A 211 6.62 -24.68 -3.92
CA THR A 211 5.66 -24.77 -2.80
C THR A 211 5.35 -26.21 -2.42
N GLU A 212 5.34 -27.17 -3.37
CA GLU A 212 5.28 -28.60 -3.08
C GLU A 212 6.47 -29.08 -2.21
N THR A 213 7.63 -28.42 -2.37
CA THR A 213 8.84 -28.78 -1.63
C THR A 213 8.91 -28.15 -0.24
N PHE A 214 8.58 -26.88 -0.12
CA PHE A 214 8.82 -26.08 1.07
C PHE A 214 7.54 -25.71 1.86
N GLY A 215 6.38 -25.70 1.22
CA GLY A 215 5.13 -25.13 1.72
C GLY A 215 5.12 -23.62 1.49
N ASN A 216 5.56 -22.81 2.45
CA ASN A 216 5.89 -21.41 2.22
C ASN A 216 7.19 -21.30 1.40
N VAL A 217 7.31 -20.25 0.61
CA VAL A 217 8.53 -19.95 -0.14
C VAL A 217 9.54 -19.31 0.81
N PRO A 218 10.73 -19.92 1.03
CA PRO A 218 11.69 -19.40 1.98
C PRO A 218 12.29 -18.06 1.51
N SER A 219 12.40 -17.11 2.44
CA SER A 219 13.03 -15.81 2.18
C SER A 219 14.44 -15.93 1.65
N GLU A 220 15.24 -16.90 2.13
CA GLU A 220 16.61 -17.10 1.65
C GLU A 220 16.65 -17.51 0.17
N MET A 221 15.63 -18.20 -0.35
CA MET A 221 15.52 -18.52 -1.76
C MET A 221 15.23 -17.26 -2.58
N LEU A 222 14.32 -16.41 -2.10
CA LEU A 222 13.98 -15.13 -2.74
C LEU A 222 15.18 -14.18 -2.75
N ASP A 223 15.90 -14.06 -1.63
CA ASP A 223 17.10 -13.23 -1.49
C ASP A 223 18.18 -13.62 -2.49
N VAL A 224 18.43 -14.93 -2.63
CA VAL A 224 19.39 -15.44 -3.62
C VAL A 224 18.89 -15.17 -5.05
N GLY A 225 17.60 -15.36 -5.33
CA GLY A 225 16.99 -15.04 -6.61
C GLY A 225 17.20 -13.57 -6.98
N PHE A 226 16.82 -12.66 -6.13
CA PHE A 226 16.99 -11.22 -6.36
C PHE A 226 18.47 -10.81 -6.50
N ALA A 227 19.36 -11.39 -5.69
CA ALA A 227 20.78 -11.10 -5.79
C ALA A 227 21.38 -11.58 -7.12
N LEU A 228 20.86 -12.66 -7.70
CA LEU A 228 21.30 -13.21 -9.00
C LEU A 228 20.74 -12.43 -10.21
N MET A 229 19.71 -11.61 -10.05
CA MET A 229 19.20 -10.76 -11.13
C MET A 229 20.19 -9.66 -11.53
N ASP A 230 20.99 -9.15 -10.58
CA ASP A 230 22.16 -8.30 -10.86
C ASP A 230 23.37 -8.74 -10.01
N PRO A 231 24.02 -9.84 -10.39
CA PRO A 231 25.05 -10.45 -9.55
C PRO A 231 26.33 -9.60 -9.46
N VAL A 232 26.63 -8.78 -10.48
CA VAL A 232 27.81 -7.92 -10.44
C VAL A 232 27.63 -6.79 -9.45
N ASP A 233 26.48 -6.12 -9.46
CA ASP A 233 26.21 -5.04 -8.53
C ASP A 233 26.05 -5.57 -7.09
N ASN A 234 25.31 -6.64 -6.92
CA ASN A 234 24.99 -7.19 -5.60
C ASN A 234 26.18 -7.88 -4.90
N TYR A 235 27.10 -8.52 -5.63
CA TYR A 235 28.21 -9.25 -5.02
C TYR A 235 29.58 -8.56 -5.16
N VAL A 236 29.73 -7.57 -6.04
CA VAL A 236 31.02 -6.94 -6.32
C VAL A 236 30.96 -5.43 -6.20
N SER A 237 30.19 -4.74 -7.04
CA SER A 237 30.24 -3.29 -7.17
C SER A 237 29.84 -2.57 -5.90
N LYS A 238 28.83 -3.05 -5.16
CA LYS A 238 28.39 -2.44 -3.90
C LYS A 238 29.50 -2.44 -2.84
N TYR A 239 30.30 -3.51 -2.75
CA TYR A 239 31.39 -3.61 -1.78
C TYR A 239 32.62 -2.79 -2.19
N ILE A 240 32.86 -2.61 -3.50
CA ILE A 240 33.88 -1.67 -4.01
C ILE A 240 33.46 -0.25 -3.61
N ARG A 241 32.20 0.13 -3.85
CA ARG A 241 31.67 1.46 -3.43
C ARG A 241 31.75 1.65 -1.91
N LEU A 242 31.50 0.61 -1.12
CA LEU A 242 31.68 0.67 0.32
C LEU A 242 33.13 0.95 0.69
N ALA A 243 34.10 0.23 0.09
CA ALA A 243 35.50 0.43 0.37
C ALA A 243 35.97 1.85 -0.01
N GLU A 244 35.53 2.36 -1.16
CA GLU A 244 35.85 3.72 -1.65
C GLU A 244 35.24 4.82 -0.73
N ASN A 245 34.14 4.54 -0.02
CA ASN A 245 33.43 5.49 0.83
C ASN A 245 33.50 5.15 2.33
N ILE A 246 34.43 4.28 2.75
CA ILE A 246 34.48 3.77 4.12
C ILE A 246 34.75 4.86 5.17
N GLU A 247 35.38 5.95 4.80
CA GLU A 247 35.61 7.11 5.66
C GLU A 247 34.34 7.95 5.88
N ASN A 248 33.37 7.84 4.98
CA ASN A 248 32.10 8.55 5.09
C ASN A 248 31.12 7.76 5.98
N GLU A 249 31.03 8.17 7.23
CA GLU A 249 30.17 7.50 8.22
C GLU A 249 28.69 7.45 7.80
N GLY A 250 28.16 8.51 7.18
CA GLY A 250 26.77 8.55 6.70
C GLY A 250 26.52 7.51 5.60
N PHE A 251 27.47 7.35 4.68
CA PHE A 251 27.41 6.30 3.66
C PHE A 251 27.46 4.91 4.28
N VAL A 252 28.36 4.68 5.22
CA VAL A 252 28.53 3.39 5.92
C VAL A 252 27.28 3.01 6.70
N ARG A 253 26.65 3.96 7.42
CA ARG A 253 25.39 3.74 8.13
C ARG A 253 24.27 3.37 7.15
N ASN A 254 24.13 4.12 6.06
CA ASN A 254 23.11 3.83 5.06
C ASN A 254 23.33 2.46 4.39
N PHE A 255 24.59 2.12 4.08
CA PHE A 255 24.95 0.81 3.59
C PHE A 255 24.54 -0.30 4.60
N GLY A 256 24.86 -0.10 5.88
CA GLY A 256 24.46 -1.03 6.94
C GLY A 256 22.96 -1.24 7.02
N ARG A 257 22.15 -0.18 6.93
CA ARG A 257 20.67 -0.28 6.92
C ARG A 257 20.15 -1.06 5.72
N MET A 258 20.73 -0.81 4.54
CA MET A 258 20.35 -1.55 3.33
C MET A 258 20.73 -3.03 3.42
N GLU A 259 21.93 -3.36 3.91
CA GLU A 259 22.33 -4.77 4.12
C GLU A 259 21.47 -5.46 5.19
N GLN A 260 21.09 -4.75 6.25
CA GLN A 260 20.17 -5.26 7.26
C GLN A 260 18.81 -5.60 6.61
N TRP A 261 18.23 -4.68 5.84
CA TRP A 261 16.96 -4.90 5.16
C TRP A 261 17.03 -6.07 4.18
N LEU A 262 18.11 -6.16 3.38
CA LEU A 262 18.32 -7.28 2.45
C LEU A 262 18.49 -8.64 3.14
N SER A 263 18.93 -8.66 4.39
CA SER A 263 19.11 -9.89 5.17
C SER A 263 17.94 -10.24 6.09
N ASP A 264 16.94 -9.37 6.17
CA ASP A 264 15.75 -9.51 7.01
C ASP A 264 14.53 -9.85 6.15
N GLY A 265 14.69 -10.86 5.30
CA GLY A 265 13.65 -11.36 4.40
C GLY A 265 12.50 -12.01 5.16
N VAL A 266 11.36 -12.14 4.49
CA VAL A 266 10.13 -12.77 5.00
C VAL A 266 9.72 -13.88 4.05
N ASP A 267 9.37 -15.05 4.60
CA ASP A 267 8.77 -16.14 3.82
C ASP A 267 7.46 -15.66 3.17
N VAL A 268 7.09 -16.26 2.03
CA VAL A 268 5.81 -15.98 1.38
C VAL A 268 4.90 -17.19 1.49
N ALA A 269 3.62 -16.98 1.82
CA ALA A 269 2.62 -18.03 1.86
C ALA A 269 2.51 -18.72 0.49
N GLY A 270 2.55 -20.07 0.51
CA GLY A 270 2.76 -20.85 -0.71
C GLY A 270 1.68 -20.63 -1.76
N GLU A 271 0.40 -20.72 -1.38
CA GLU A 271 -0.69 -20.57 -2.34
C GLU A 271 -0.79 -19.14 -2.90
N ALA A 272 -0.62 -18.11 -2.07
CA ALA A 272 -0.58 -16.72 -2.55
C ALA A 272 0.60 -16.48 -3.51
N TYR A 273 1.75 -17.10 -3.25
CA TYR A 273 2.90 -17.03 -4.15
C TYR A 273 2.60 -17.65 -5.52
N VAL A 274 2.02 -18.85 -5.55
CA VAL A 274 1.64 -19.53 -6.79
C VAL A 274 0.63 -18.69 -7.57
N GLU A 275 -0.46 -18.28 -6.92
CA GLU A 275 -1.49 -17.46 -7.56
C GLU A 275 -0.95 -16.14 -8.11
N PHE A 276 -0.05 -15.49 -7.36
CA PHE A 276 0.54 -14.22 -7.81
C PHE A 276 1.40 -14.42 -9.04
N LEU A 277 2.25 -15.45 -9.07
CA LEU A 277 3.10 -15.71 -10.23
C LEU A 277 2.32 -16.20 -11.44
N GLU A 278 1.44 -17.17 -11.26
CA GLU A 278 0.68 -17.72 -12.39
C GLU A 278 -0.29 -16.68 -12.97
N LYS A 279 -1.19 -16.13 -12.13
CA LYS A 279 -2.26 -15.26 -12.61
C LYS A 279 -1.77 -13.87 -13.03
N ILE A 280 -0.77 -13.31 -12.30
CA ILE A 280 -0.33 -11.92 -12.55
C ILE A 280 0.84 -11.89 -13.55
N TYR A 281 1.90 -12.69 -13.32
CA TYR A 281 3.11 -12.64 -14.16
C TYR A 281 2.99 -13.48 -15.42
N GLN A 282 2.58 -14.76 -15.32
CA GLN A 282 2.60 -15.70 -16.43
C GLN A 282 1.38 -15.54 -17.34
N ASP A 283 0.18 -15.53 -16.78
CA ASP A 283 -1.08 -15.42 -17.53
C ASP A 283 -1.48 -13.96 -17.81
N ASN A 284 -0.91 -12.99 -17.07
CA ASN A 284 -1.22 -11.56 -17.18
C ASN A 284 -2.74 -11.31 -17.08
N ASP A 285 -3.43 -12.04 -16.19
CA ASP A 285 -4.88 -12.07 -16.09
C ASP A 285 -5.45 -10.75 -15.58
N LEU A 286 -4.73 -10.06 -14.68
CA LEU A 286 -5.14 -8.75 -14.18
C LEU A 286 -5.24 -7.74 -15.33
N TYR A 287 -4.17 -7.56 -16.10
CA TYR A 287 -4.14 -6.61 -17.21
C TYR A 287 -5.15 -6.96 -18.31
N ASN A 288 -5.36 -8.25 -18.55
CA ASN A 288 -6.30 -8.75 -19.55
C ASN A 288 -7.76 -8.77 -19.06
N ASN A 289 -8.06 -8.24 -17.88
CA ASN A 289 -9.40 -8.21 -17.27
C ASN A 289 -10.04 -9.61 -17.18
N ARG A 290 -9.25 -10.62 -16.80
CA ARG A 290 -9.65 -12.02 -16.66
C ARG A 290 -9.45 -12.57 -15.26
N LEU A 291 -8.80 -11.79 -14.38
CA LEU A 291 -8.51 -12.22 -13.02
C LEU A 291 -9.82 -12.41 -12.24
N GLU A 292 -9.90 -13.52 -11.51
CA GLU A 292 -10.98 -13.85 -10.59
C GLU A 292 -10.39 -14.10 -9.21
N ILE A 293 -10.91 -13.41 -8.19
CA ILE A 293 -10.49 -13.52 -6.78
C ILE A 293 -11.74 -13.75 -5.93
N GLY A 294 -11.72 -14.76 -5.06
CA GLY A 294 -12.86 -15.10 -4.21
C GLY A 294 -14.13 -15.50 -4.94
N GLY A 295 -14.04 -15.78 -6.24
CA GLY A 295 -15.19 -16.07 -7.12
C GLY A 295 -15.78 -14.83 -7.78
N GLU A 296 -15.17 -13.66 -7.60
CA GLU A 296 -15.55 -12.40 -8.23
C GLU A 296 -14.54 -12.01 -9.31
N GLN A 297 -15.03 -11.61 -10.47
CA GLN A 297 -14.18 -11.14 -11.56
C GLN A 297 -13.75 -9.70 -11.29
N ILE A 298 -12.46 -9.43 -11.39
CA ILE A 298 -11.91 -8.08 -11.29
C ILE A 298 -12.21 -7.33 -12.57
N ASP A 299 -12.99 -6.24 -12.48
CA ASP A 299 -13.21 -5.33 -13.60
C ASP A 299 -12.39 -4.04 -13.41
N LEU A 300 -11.41 -3.83 -14.27
CA LEU A 300 -10.54 -2.65 -14.20
C LEU A 300 -11.29 -1.34 -14.50
N ALA A 301 -12.47 -1.43 -15.13
CA ALA A 301 -13.32 -0.26 -15.35
C ALA A 301 -13.93 0.32 -14.06
N ASP A 302 -13.99 -0.48 -12.99
CA ASP A 302 -14.48 -0.03 -11.68
C ASP A 302 -13.44 0.80 -10.91
N ILE A 303 -12.19 0.86 -11.38
CA ILE A 303 -11.16 1.78 -10.87
C ILE A 303 -11.39 3.15 -11.51
N ASP A 304 -12.30 3.94 -10.98
CA ASP A 304 -12.72 5.24 -11.53
C ASP A 304 -12.24 6.46 -10.71
N MET A 305 -11.71 6.23 -9.49
CA MET A 305 -11.13 7.28 -8.65
C MET A 305 -9.78 7.78 -9.19
N PRO A 306 -9.27 8.94 -8.71
CA PRO A 306 -7.95 9.44 -9.07
C PRO A 306 -6.83 8.41 -8.84
N MET A 307 -5.98 8.19 -9.84
CA MET A 307 -4.88 7.25 -9.79
C MET A 307 -3.53 7.91 -10.06
N LEU A 308 -2.53 7.60 -9.22
CA LEU A 308 -1.14 8.03 -9.36
C LEU A 308 -0.24 6.82 -9.58
N GLN A 309 0.60 6.85 -10.62
CA GLN A 309 1.67 5.88 -10.81
C GLN A 309 3.06 6.51 -10.59
N LEU A 310 3.83 5.96 -9.66
CA LEU A 310 5.21 6.32 -9.37
C LEU A 310 6.14 5.24 -9.91
N MET A 311 7.01 5.59 -10.85
CA MET A 311 7.89 4.65 -11.54
C MET A 311 9.34 5.08 -11.50
N GLY A 312 10.25 4.12 -11.40
CA GLY A 312 11.69 4.33 -11.55
C GLY A 312 12.10 4.18 -13.00
N GLU A 313 12.74 5.22 -13.58
CA GLU A 313 13.24 5.20 -14.97
C GLU A 313 14.22 4.03 -15.21
N TYR A 314 14.98 3.65 -14.16
CA TYR A 314 15.99 2.58 -14.20
C TYR A 314 15.55 1.33 -13.41
N ASP A 315 14.26 1.17 -13.19
CA ASP A 315 13.73 -0.03 -12.56
C ASP A 315 13.80 -1.20 -13.54
N HIS A 316 14.70 -2.14 -13.27
CA HIS A 316 14.89 -3.32 -14.10
C HIS A 316 14.03 -4.51 -13.63
N LEU A 317 13.47 -4.44 -12.41
CA LEU A 317 12.55 -5.44 -11.87
C LEU A 317 11.16 -5.26 -12.45
N ILE A 318 10.64 -4.04 -12.31
CA ILE A 318 9.34 -3.59 -12.79
C ILE A 318 9.58 -2.32 -13.62
N PRO A 319 9.98 -2.44 -14.89
CA PRO A 319 10.22 -1.27 -15.72
C PRO A 319 8.92 -0.49 -15.97
N PRO A 320 9.00 0.79 -16.34
CA PRO A 320 7.81 1.60 -16.62
C PRO A 320 6.83 0.96 -17.62
N GLU A 321 7.33 0.12 -18.52
CA GLU A 321 6.55 -0.66 -19.48
C GLU A 321 5.64 -1.70 -18.80
N ALA A 322 5.97 -2.13 -17.58
CA ALA A 322 5.14 -3.04 -16.79
C ALA A 322 4.04 -2.33 -15.98
N SER A 323 3.99 -1.01 -16.01
CA SER A 323 3.02 -0.20 -15.26
C SER A 323 2.21 0.74 -16.15
N LYS A 324 2.86 1.49 -17.05
CA LYS A 324 2.23 2.51 -17.91
C LYS A 324 1.04 2.04 -18.75
N PRO A 325 1.07 0.85 -19.39
CA PRO A 325 -0.06 0.40 -20.20
C PRO A 325 -1.36 0.24 -19.39
N PHE A 326 -1.24 0.04 -18.09
CA PHE A 326 -2.38 -0.08 -17.19
C PHE A 326 -3.25 1.19 -17.14
N ASN A 327 -2.66 2.37 -17.38
CA ASN A 327 -3.37 3.64 -17.45
C ASN A 327 -4.46 3.70 -18.54
N GLU A 328 -4.36 2.83 -19.56
CA GLU A 328 -5.28 2.82 -20.70
C GLU A 328 -6.48 1.88 -20.50
N VAL A 329 -6.44 1.03 -19.45
CA VAL A 329 -7.44 -0.01 -19.21
C VAL A 329 -8.31 0.22 -17.97
N VAL A 330 -7.96 1.20 -17.13
CA VAL A 330 -8.75 1.59 -15.95
C VAL A 330 -9.88 2.55 -16.33
N GLY A 331 -10.92 2.63 -15.50
CA GLY A 331 -12.05 3.55 -15.66
C GLY A 331 -11.73 5.00 -15.34
N SER A 332 -10.65 5.27 -14.57
CA SER A 332 -10.31 6.61 -14.11
C SER A 332 -10.00 7.59 -15.24
N GLU A 333 -10.60 8.78 -15.17
CA GLU A 333 -10.27 9.93 -16.04
C GLU A 333 -9.15 10.82 -15.46
N ASP A 334 -8.80 10.67 -14.17
CA ASP A 334 -7.72 11.38 -13.46
C ASP A 334 -6.53 10.46 -13.20
N VAL A 335 -5.72 10.22 -14.21
CA VAL A 335 -4.53 9.39 -14.12
C VAL A 335 -3.28 10.25 -14.23
N THR A 336 -2.49 10.27 -13.15
CA THR A 336 -1.21 10.96 -13.08
C THR A 336 -0.05 9.94 -13.11
N THR A 337 1.00 10.24 -13.87
CA THR A 337 2.22 9.44 -13.93
C THR A 337 3.42 10.29 -13.55
N MET A 338 4.20 9.83 -12.57
CA MET A 338 5.46 10.42 -12.16
C MET A 338 6.59 9.42 -12.36
N GLU A 339 7.46 9.69 -13.32
CA GLU A 339 8.64 8.88 -13.61
C GLU A 339 9.88 9.60 -13.11
N PHE A 340 10.71 8.91 -12.33
CA PHE A 340 11.87 9.53 -11.70
C PHE A 340 13.16 8.75 -12.01
N SER A 341 14.27 9.45 -12.17
CA SER A 341 15.59 8.87 -12.52
C SER A 341 16.19 8.07 -11.36
N THR A 342 15.57 6.94 -11.04
CA THR A 342 15.99 6.01 -9.98
C THR A 342 15.57 4.58 -10.34
N GLY A 343 16.03 3.58 -9.56
CA GLY A 343 15.57 2.19 -9.66
C GLY A 343 14.48 1.87 -8.64
N HIS A 344 14.06 0.59 -8.59
CA HIS A 344 12.95 0.08 -7.78
C HIS A 344 12.98 0.58 -6.32
N ILE A 345 14.01 0.21 -5.58
CA ILE A 345 14.17 0.58 -4.17
C ILE A 345 14.48 2.07 -4.00
N GLY A 346 15.10 2.68 -4.99
CA GLY A 346 15.45 4.09 -4.96
C GLY A 346 14.26 5.05 -4.85
N LEU A 347 13.06 4.64 -5.27
CA LEU A 347 11.82 5.40 -5.06
C LEU A 347 11.54 5.65 -3.57
N SER A 348 11.86 4.68 -2.71
CA SER A 348 11.66 4.79 -1.26
C SER A 348 12.87 5.31 -0.50
N VAL A 349 14.12 5.11 -0.97
CA VAL A 349 15.33 5.40 -0.14
C VAL A 349 16.31 6.40 -0.74
N SER A 350 16.13 6.85 -1.98
CA SER A 350 17.04 7.82 -2.59
C SER A 350 16.84 9.22 -2.02
N SER A 351 17.93 9.91 -1.66
CA SER A 351 17.84 11.30 -1.18
C SER A 351 17.18 12.22 -2.22
N SER A 352 17.45 11.98 -3.51
CA SER A 352 16.88 12.79 -4.59
C SER A 352 15.38 12.60 -4.76
N THR A 353 14.84 11.40 -4.48
CA THR A 353 13.40 11.17 -4.49
C THR A 353 12.72 11.88 -3.33
N HIS A 354 13.30 11.83 -2.13
CA HIS A 354 12.76 12.54 -0.97
C HIS A 354 12.82 14.07 -1.10
N GLU A 355 13.76 14.59 -1.89
CA GLU A 355 13.89 16.03 -2.12
C GLU A 355 13.00 16.54 -3.25
N ASN A 356 12.75 15.73 -4.29
CA ASN A 356 12.18 16.21 -5.54
C ASN A 356 10.93 15.47 -6.02
N LEU A 357 10.65 14.25 -5.54
CA LEU A 357 9.47 13.47 -5.94
C LEU A 357 8.42 13.45 -4.83
N TRP A 358 8.80 13.12 -3.59
CA TRP A 358 7.85 12.96 -2.49
C TRP A 358 7.04 14.21 -2.15
N PRO A 359 7.58 15.46 -2.26
CA PRO A 359 6.75 16.65 -2.13
C PRO A 359 5.59 16.71 -3.12
N ASP A 360 5.86 16.38 -4.41
CA ASP A 360 4.84 16.38 -5.45
C ASP A 360 3.80 15.27 -5.22
N VAL A 361 4.22 14.11 -4.69
CA VAL A 361 3.30 13.02 -4.30
C VAL A 361 2.38 13.45 -3.17
N CYS A 362 2.93 14.05 -2.12
CA CYS A 362 2.14 14.58 -1.00
C CYS A 362 1.13 15.64 -1.47
N ASP A 363 1.57 16.56 -2.33
CA ASP A 363 0.70 17.61 -2.88
C ASP A 363 -0.40 17.02 -3.77
N TRP A 364 -0.11 15.91 -4.48
CA TRP A 364 -1.08 15.19 -5.30
C TRP A 364 -2.23 14.63 -4.43
N TYR A 365 -1.94 13.96 -3.31
CA TYR A 365 -2.96 13.46 -2.38
C TYR A 365 -3.77 14.60 -1.77
N LYS A 366 -3.11 15.68 -1.30
CA LYS A 366 -3.78 16.85 -0.75
C LYS A 366 -4.79 17.50 -1.70
N GLU A 367 -4.47 17.52 -2.99
CA GLU A 367 -5.38 18.07 -3.99
C GLU A 367 -6.63 17.20 -4.13
N ARG A 368 -6.49 15.85 -4.10
CA ARG A 368 -7.61 14.91 -4.20
C ARG A 368 -8.47 14.92 -2.94
N ASN A 369 -7.87 15.04 -1.76
CA ASN A 369 -8.59 15.22 -0.50
C ASN A 369 -9.50 16.46 -0.57
N ARG A 370 -8.97 17.60 -0.97
CA ARG A 370 -9.76 18.84 -1.13
C ARG A 370 -10.88 18.72 -2.15
N GLN A 371 -10.68 17.94 -3.22
CA GLN A 371 -11.72 17.70 -4.22
C GLN A 371 -12.83 16.81 -3.65
N ALA A 372 -12.49 15.79 -2.89
CA ALA A 372 -13.46 14.92 -2.21
C ALA A 372 -14.28 15.69 -1.18
N GLU A 373 -13.63 16.49 -0.32
CA GLU A 373 -14.29 17.34 0.67
C GLU A 373 -15.26 18.34 0.01
N ALA A 374 -14.83 18.99 -1.08
CA ALA A 374 -15.67 19.92 -1.81
C ALA A 374 -16.90 19.25 -2.44
N ALA A 375 -16.74 18.01 -2.94
CA ALA A 375 -17.84 17.23 -3.49
C ALA A 375 -18.83 16.78 -2.41
N ALA A 376 -18.35 16.44 -1.21
CA ALA A 376 -19.19 16.12 -0.06
C ALA A 376 -20.01 17.33 0.39
N ASP A 377 -19.40 18.50 0.53
CA ASP A 377 -20.08 19.76 0.90
C ASP A 377 -21.18 20.15 -0.11
N GLU A 378 -20.92 20.00 -1.42
CA GLU A 378 -21.92 20.25 -2.47
C GLU A 378 -23.10 19.28 -2.40
N SER A 379 -22.88 18.02 -2.00
CA SER A 379 -23.92 17.02 -1.85
C SER A 379 -24.81 17.29 -0.62
N GLU A 380 -24.24 17.77 0.48
CA GLU A 380 -25.02 18.17 1.68
C GLU A 380 -25.86 19.43 1.42
N GLU A 381 -25.35 20.42 0.66
CA GLU A 381 -26.12 21.62 0.32
C GLU A 381 -27.28 21.34 -0.68
N ALA A 382 -27.20 20.26 -1.46
CA ALA A 382 -28.19 19.89 -2.45
C ALA A 382 -29.45 19.22 -1.89
N VAL A 383 -29.49 18.86 -0.61
CA VAL A 383 -30.69 18.29 0.05
C VAL A 383 -31.68 19.44 0.30
N PRO A 384 -32.84 19.54 -0.39
CA PRO A 384 -33.79 20.60 -0.14
C PRO A 384 -34.41 20.44 1.22
N ILE A 385 -34.20 21.39 2.12
CA ILE A 385 -35.00 21.51 3.32
C ILE A 385 -36.38 21.98 2.91
N ASP A 386 -37.29 21.06 2.68
CA ASP A 386 -38.72 21.37 2.48
C ASP A 386 -39.35 21.74 3.82
N VAL A 387 -39.18 23.01 4.21
CA VAL A 387 -39.91 23.58 5.35
C VAL A 387 -41.26 24.08 4.83
N GLU A 388 -42.23 23.22 4.67
CA GLU A 388 -43.63 23.66 4.57
C GLU A 388 -44.12 24.12 5.96
N SER A 389 -44.30 25.43 6.09
CA SER A 389 -45.08 26.02 7.18
C SER A 389 -46.58 25.80 6.91
N PRO A 390 -47.35 25.27 7.85
CA PRO A 390 -48.80 25.21 7.68
C PRO A 390 -49.42 26.56 8.03
N ALA A 391 -50.14 27.16 7.05
CA ALA A 391 -51.09 28.22 7.36
C ALA A 391 -52.46 27.61 7.72
N ASP A 392 -53.01 28.11 8.81
CA ASP A 392 -54.35 27.85 9.35
C ASP A 392 -55.45 27.89 8.28
N ASP A 393 -56.36 26.94 8.28
CA ASP A 393 -57.80 27.23 8.34
C ASP A 393 -58.61 26.03 8.85
N ALA A 394 -59.48 26.31 9.81
CA ALA A 394 -60.39 25.40 10.51
C ALA A 394 -61.64 25.05 9.67
N THR A 395 -62.05 23.79 9.69
CA THR A 395 -63.49 23.43 9.79
C THR A 395 -63.64 21.99 10.28
N GLU A 396 -64.52 21.88 11.30
CA GLU A 396 -64.97 20.67 11.99
C GLU A 396 -65.70 19.68 11.09
N SER A 397 -65.48 18.36 11.28
CA SER A 397 -66.56 17.38 11.38
C SER A 397 -66.03 16.06 11.98
N ASP A 398 -66.80 15.62 12.99
CA ASP A 398 -66.67 14.35 13.73
C ASP A 398 -66.66 13.11 12.82
N ASP A 399 -65.80 12.11 13.13
CA ASP A 399 -66.25 10.76 13.40
C ASP A 399 -65.13 9.92 14.08
N GLU A 400 -65.57 9.13 15.05
CA GLU A 400 -64.75 8.25 15.89
C GLU A 400 -64.11 7.10 15.10
N ALA A 401 -62.83 6.73 15.39
CA ALA A 401 -62.47 5.42 15.91
C ALA A 401 -60.97 5.16 15.99
N ALA A 402 -60.58 4.66 17.14
CA ALA A 402 -59.41 3.81 17.46
C ALA A 402 -58.02 4.39 17.41
N ALA A 403 -57.50 4.61 18.59
CA ALA A 403 -56.10 4.74 18.90
C ALA A 403 -55.34 3.47 18.51
N ASP A 404 -54.27 3.64 17.77
CA ASP A 404 -53.12 2.72 17.82
C ASP A 404 -51.88 3.59 18.17
N GLU A 405 -51.41 3.42 19.40
CA GLU A 405 -50.16 4.00 19.87
C GLU A 405 -49.02 3.12 19.30
N SER A 406 -48.47 3.42 18.14
CA SER A 406 -47.16 2.91 17.75
C SER A 406 -46.09 3.88 18.30
N GLU A 407 -45.41 3.46 19.37
CA GLU A 407 -44.07 3.99 19.70
C GLU A 407 -43.24 3.86 18.47
N ASP A 408 -42.56 4.96 18.03
CA ASP A 408 -41.62 4.96 16.89
C ASP A 408 -40.54 3.92 17.18
N ALA A 409 -40.58 2.78 16.49
CA ALA A 409 -39.51 1.81 16.49
C ALA A 409 -38.28 2.47 15.83
N PRO A 410 -37.04 2.25 16.34
CA PRO A 410 -35.85 2.80 15.75
C PRO A 410 -35.69 2.42 14.27
N ASP A 411 -35.12 3.31 13.46
CA ASP A 411 -34.80 3.06 12.05
C ASP A 411 -33.81 1.90 11.92
N VAL A 412 -33.91 1.13 10.84
CA VAL A 412 -33.02 -0.02 10.55
C VAL A 412 -31.56 0.33 10.53
N ALA A 413 -31.20 1.54 10.11
CA ALA A 413 -29.82 2.04 10.11
C ALA A 413 -29.25 2.32 11.53
N SER A 414 -30.07 2.19 12.59
CA SER A 414 -29.57 2.31 13.98
C SER A 414 -28.92 1.03 14.50
N VAL A 415 -29.00 -0.08 13.77
CA VAL A 415 -28.38 -1.36 14.13
C VAL A 415 -26.91 -1.32 13.72
N ASP A 416 -26.03 -1.64 14.67
CA ASP A 416 -24.59 -1.62 14.43
C ASP A 416 -24.20 -2.62 13.32
N GLY A 417 -23.41 -2.17 12.32
CA GLY A 417 -23.07 -2.96 11.14
C GLY A 417 -24.07 -2.87 9.96
N ILE A 418 -25.19 -2.12 10.09
CA ILE A 418 -26.06 -1.77 8.97
C ILE A 418 -25.67 -0.38 8.47
N GLY A 419 -24.73 -0.33 7.54
CA GLY A 419 -24.35 0.91 6.87
C GLY A 419 -25.41 1.40 5.88
N PRO A 420 -25.27 2.64 5.33
CA PRO A 420 -26.27 3.27 4.46
C PRO A 420 -26.73 2.38 3.30
N THR A 421 -25.81 1.68 2.65
CA THR A 421 -26.09 0.80 1.50
C THR A 421 -26.99 -0.37 1.89
N TYR A 422 -26.77 -1.00 3.04
CA TYR A 422 -27.61 -2.08 3.53
C TYR A 422 -28.97 -1.55 4.00
N ALA A 423 -28.98 -0.42 4.68
CA ALA A 423 -30.21 0.26 5.11
C ALA A 423 -31.11 0.61 3.91
N ASP A 424 -30.54 1.10 2.83
CA ASP A 424 -31.31 1.47 1.62
C ASP A 424 -31.89 0.25 0.92
N ARG A 425 -31.14 -0.84 0.78
CA ARG A 425 -31.64 -2.10 0.21
C ARG A 425 -32.77 -2.71 1.07
N LEU A 426 -32.62 -2.67 2.39
CA LEU A 426 -33.66 -3.12 3.33
C LEU A 426 -34.91 -2.25 3.23
N ARG A 427 -34.78 -0.92 3.15
CA ARG A 427 -35.86 0.02 2.96
C ARG A 427 -36.60 -0.17 1.62
N GLU A 428 -35.85 -0.40 0.54
CA GLU A 428 -36.43 -0.72 -0.78
C GLU A 428 -37.27 -2.01 -0.76
N ALA A 429 -36.92 -2.96 0.13
CA ALA A 429 -37.68 -4.16 0.35
C ALA A 429 -38.80 -3.99 1.38
N GLY A 430 -39.00 -2.76 1.93
CA GLY A 430 -40.06 -2.45 2.89
C GLY A 430 -39.69 -2.75 4.34
N ILE A 431 -38.43 -2.88 4.67
CA ILE A 431 -37.88 -3.11 6.02
C ILE A 431 -37.26 -1.77 6.47
N GLU A 432 -38.05 -0.95 7.18
CA GLU A 432 -37.71 0.42 7.54
C GLU A 432 -37.26 0.55 9.00
N THR A 433 -37.71 -0.39 9.87
CA THR A 433 -37.47 -0.32 11.31
C THR A 433 -36.81 -1.58 11.86
N VAL A 434 -36.22 -1.45 13.04
CA VAL A 434 -35.61 -2.56 13.79
C VAL A 434 -36.67 -3.66 14.06
N ASP A 435 -37.92 -3.30 14.28
CA ASP A 435 -39.02 -4.26 14.46
C ASP A 435 -39.35 -5.01 13.17
N ASP A 436 -39.23 -4.35 12.00
CA ASP A 436 -39.40 -5.00 10.71
C ASP A 436 -38.27 -6.00 10.46
N LEU A 437 -37.00 -5.60 10.76
CA LEU A 437 -35.83 -6.46 10.65
C LEU A 437 -36.01 -7.75 11.49
N ALA A 438 -36.52 -7.65 12.71
CA ALA A 438 -36.73 -8.79 13.61
C ALA A 438 -37.80 -9.77 13.12
N THR A 439 -38.60 -9.42 12.13
CA THR A 439 -39.64 -10.30 11.57
C THR A 439 -39.14 -11.24 10.47
N HIS A 440 -37.92 -11.03 9.96
CA HIS A 440 -37.35 -11.79 8.86
C HIS A 440 -36.24 -12.75 9.37
N ASP A 441 -35.98 -13.80 8.61
CA ASP A 441 -34.87 -14.70 8.93
C ASP A 441 -33.55 -14.26 8.29
N ALA A 442 -32.41 -14.72 8.83
CA ALA A 442 -31.11 -14.29 8.41
C ALA A 442 -30.80 -14.59 6.92
N ALA A 443 -31.35 -15.67 6.38
CA ALA A 443 -31.12 -16.05 4.98
C ALA A 443 -31.90 -15.11 4.02
N GLU A 444 -33.14 -14.72 4.40
CA GLU A 444 -33.95 -13.80 3.59
C GLU A 444 -33.36 -12.37 3.61
N LEU A 445 -32.89 -11.91 4.75
CA LEU A 445 -32.25 -10.60 4.89
C LEU A 445 -30.90 -10.55 4.19
N ALA A 446 -30.14 -11.63 4.19
CA ALA A 446 -28.87 -11.72 3.49
C ALA A 446 -29.03 -11.61 1.95
N GLU A 447 -30.12 -12.18 1.42
CA GLU A 447 -30.46 -12.05 0.00
C GLU A 447 -30.91 -10.62 -0.36
N ILE A 448 -31.68 -9.96 0.52
CA ILE A 448 -32.18 -8.58 0.33
C ILE A 448 -31.03 -7.57 0.43
N ALA A 449 -30.21 -7.68 1.47
CA ALA A 449 -29.10 -6.77 1.70
C ALA A 449 -27.86 -7.09 0.82
N GLU A 450 -27.90 -8.21 0.09
CA GLU A 450 -26.77 -8.73 -0.71
C GLU A 450 -25.49 -8.90 0.12
N THR A 451 -25.62 -9.56 1.26
CA THR A 451 -24.53 -9.83 2.22
C THR A 451 -24.55 -11.26 2.71
N THR A 452 -23.67 -11.63 3.65
CA THR A 452 -23.60 -12.98 4.19
C THR A 452 -24.60 -13.21 5.32
N GLU A 453 -25.15 -14.45 5.42
CA GLU A 453 -26.02 -14.83 6.53
C GLU A 453 -25.37 -14.62 7.91
N SER A 454 -24.03 -14.75 8.01
CA SER A 454 -23.29 -14.53 9.24
C SER A 454 -23.36 -13.07 9.70
N ARG A 455 -23.20 -12.12 8.78
CA ARG A 455 -23.30 -10.68 9.08
C ARG A 455 -24.72 -10.31 9.50
N VAL A 456 -25.70 -10.83 8.81
CA VAL A 456 -27.12 -10.61 9.19
C VAL A 456 -27.45 -11.22 10.55
N GLN A 457 -26.85 -12.36 10.89
CA GLN A 457 -27.03 -12.95 12.21
C GLN A 457 -26.45 -12.02 13.30
N ASP A 458 -25.34 -11.36 13.03
CA ASP A 458 -24.74 -10.38 13.94
C ASP A 458 -25.65 -9.14 14.14
N TRP A 459 -26.42 -8.74 13.11
CA TRP A 459 -27.44 -7.70 13.24
C TRP A 459 -28.63 -8.16 14.09
N LEU A 460 -29.15 -9.36 13.84
CA LEU A 460 -30.29 -9.91 14.57
C LEU A 460 -29.95 -10.21 16.03
N ASP A 461 -28.72 -10.53 16.36
CA ASP A 461 -28.29 -10.81 17.73
C ASP A 461 -28.20 -9.51 18.59
N GLN A 462 -28.31 -8.33 17.98
CA GLN A 462 -28.34 -7.03 18.67
C GLN A 462 -29.77 -6.55 19.00
N LEU A 463 -30.78 -7.18 18.39
CA LEU A 463 -32.20 -6.84 18.62
C LEU A 463 -32.74 -7.51 19.88
#